data_75aac48795138a5c5f0b9023b8866c75
#
_entry.id   75aac48795138a5c5f0b9023b8866c75
#
_cell.length_a   1.000
_cell.length_b   1.000
_cell.length_c   1.000
_cell.angle_alpha   90.00
_cell.angle_beta   90.00
_cell.angle_gamma   90.00
#
_symmetry.space_group_name_H-M   'P 1'
#
loop_
_entity.id
_entity.type
_entity.pdbx_description
1 polymer ?
#
loop_
_entity_poly.entity_id
_entity_poly.type
_entity_poly.pdbx_seq_one_letter_code
_entity_poly.pdbx_strand_id
1 'polypeptide(L)'
;YNCGGCGSRQAAALNRLAMDNATQDYIETHRPGFQQSEKPQFVFASKNNRFSFSLGGFVSLRAGYDFDGIVDNIDFVPYDIPVPGNYNSKQKLMMDASTSRLFMKAITNTRALGRVVIYMDADFRGGAEGSYTPRLRSAYVSFKGLTLGRDVTTFCDLQAAPTTIDFQGPN
;
A
#
# COMPACT_ATOMS: atom_id res chain seq x y z
N TYR A 1 46.85 -0.77 23.18
CA TYR A 1 46.26 -1.23 21.92
C TYR A 1 44.74 -1.11 22.02
N ASN A 2 44.21 -0.14 21.30
CA ASN A 2 42.79 0.23 21.37
C ASN A 2 42.01 -0.53 20.27
N CYS A 3 41.29 -1.60 20.62
CA CYS A 3 40.44 -2.37 19.72
C CYS A 3 39.08 -1.69 19.44
N GLY A 4 39.09 -0.39 19.16
CA GLY A 4 37.85 0.35 18.83
C GLY A 4 37.16 -0.05 17.52
N GLY A 5 37.86 -0.80 16.64
CA GLY A 5 37.31 -1.20 15.33
C GLY A 5 36.58 -2.55 15.30
N CYS A 6 36.75 -3.41 16.29
CA CYS A 6 36.13 -4.74 16.32
C CYS A 6 34.67 -4.68 16.75
N GLY A 7 34.32 -3.85 17.72
CA GLY A 7 32.94 -3.69 18.21
C GLY A 7 32.00 -3.04 17.18
N SER A 8 32.49 -2.12 16.38
CA SER A 8 31.69 -1.46 15.35
C SER A 8 31.33 -2.39 14.18
N ARG A 9 32.26 -3.25 13.77
CA ARG A 9 32.02 -4.25 12.71
C ARG A 9 31.04 -5.34 13.15
N GLN A 10 31.13 -5.80 14.38
CA GLN A 10 30.18 -6.77 14.96
C GLN A 10 28.79 -6.16 15.12
N ALA A 11 28.68 -4.92 15.58
CA ALA A 11 27.39 -4.22 15.68
C ALA A 11 26.75 -4.02 14.29
N ALA A 12 27.55 -3.68 13.28
CA ALA A 12 27.07 -3.55 11.91
C ALA A 12 26.60 -4.89 11.32
N ALA A 13 27.33 -5.97 11.58
CA ALA A 13 26.92 -7.31 11.14
C ALA A 13 25.60 -7.78 11.80
N LEU A 14 25.45 -7.56 13.11
CA LEU A 14 24.22 -7.87 13.83
C LEU A 14 23.02 -7.05 13.32
N ASN A 15 23.23 -5.77 13.02
CA ASN A 15 22.18 -4.93 12.45
C ASN A 15 21.76 -5.42 11.05
N ARG A 16 22.71 -5.83 10.21
CA ARG A 16 22.39 -6.42 8.89
C ARG A 16 21.55 -7.69 9.03
N LEU A 17 21.98 -8.62 9.87
CA LEU A 17 21.23 -9.86 10.13
C LEU A 17 19.82 -9.58 10.67
N ALA A 18 19.65 -8.59 11.54
CA ALA A 18 18.33 -8.20 12.03
C ALA A 18 17.45 -7.62 10.94
N MET A 19 18.02 -6.84 10.02
CA MET A 19 17.31 -6.28 8.87
C MET A 19 16.94 -7.38 7.86
N ASP A 20 17.85 -8.30 7.57
CA ASP A 20 17.60 -9.42 6.66
C ASP A 20 16.48 -10.32 7.19
N ASN A 21 16.51 -10.67 8.48
CA ASN A 21 15.45 -11.44 9.13
C ASN A 21 14.10 -10.70 9.11
N ALA A 22 14.10 -9.39 9.37
CA ALA A 22 12.88 -8.60 9.32
C ALA A 22 12.31 -8.50 7.90
N THR A 23 13.16 -8.44 6.89
CA THR A 23 12.76 -8.45 5.49
C THR A 23 12.18 -9.82 5.11
N GLN A 24 12.80 -10.90 5.57
CA GLN A 24 12.28 -12.26 5.35
C GLN A 24 10.93 -12.46 6.04
N ASP A 25 10.78 -12.03 7.30
CA ASP A 25 9.50 -12.06 8.01
C ASP A 25 8.40 -11.25 7.30
N TYR A 26 8.77 -10.13 6.69
CA TYR A 26 7.85 -9.33 5.88
C TYR A 26 7.37 -10.12 4.66
N ILE A 27 8.28 -10.74 3.90
CA ILE A 27 7.97 -11.50 2.69
C ILE A 27 7.09 -12.71 3.03
N GLU A 28 7.43 -13.48 4.08
CA GLU A 28 6.65 -14.63 4.51
C GLU A 28 5.24 -14.30 4.98
N THR A 29 5.04 -13.12 5.54
CA THR A 29 3.73 -12.65 6.01
C THR A 29 3.03 -11.74 5.01
N HIS A 30 3.64 -11.53 3.83
CA HIS A 30 3.03 -10.70 2.79
C HIS A 30 1.80 -11.40 2.21
N ARG A 31 0.68 -10.68 2.20
CA ARG A 31 -0.51 -11.08 1.44
C ARG A 31 -0.48 -10.36 0.11
N PRO A 32 -0.65 -11.07 -1.00
CA PRO A 32 -0.73 -10.42 -2.31
C PRO A 32 -1.85 -9.39 -2.30
N GLY A 33 -1.54 -8.20 -2.73
CA GLY A 33 -2.48 -7.08 -2.80
C GLY A 33 -2.33 -6.35 -4.12
N PHE A 34 -3.37 -5.64 -4.51
CA PHE A 34 -3.37 -4.86 -5.74
C PHE A 34 -2.30 -3.77 -5.67
N GLN A 35 -1.36 -3.78 -6.62
CA GLN A 35 -0.26 -2.81 -6.74
C GLN A 35 0.64 -2.68 -5.48
N GLN A 36 0.72 -3.69 -4.67
CA GLN A 36 1.64 -3.69 -3.52
C GLN A 36 3.00 -4.25 -3.92
N SER A 37 4.06 -3.66 -3.35
CA SER A 37 5.41 -4.18 -3.51
C SER A 37 5.60 -5.44 -2.66
N GLU A 38 6.16 -6.48 -3.25
CA GLU A 38 6.54 -7.72 -2.53
C GLU A 38 7.61 -7.47 -1.46
N LYS A 39 8.39 -6.40 -1.61
CA LYS A 39 9.49 -6.05 -0.70
C LYS A 39 9.17 -4.76 0.04
N PRO A 40 9.52 -4.66 1.32
CA PRO A 40 9.37 -3.41 2.06
C PRO A 40 10.37 -2.36 1.54
N GLN A 41 9.95 -1.10 1.50
CA GLN A 41 10.82 0.00 1.11
C GLN A 41 11.70 0.46 2.29
N PHE A 42 11.10 0.54 3.48
CA PHE A 42 11.80 0.87 4.71
C PHE A 42 11.49 -0.17 5.77
N VAL A 43 12.52 -0.67 6.43
CA VAL A 43 12.41 -1.66 7.51
C VAL A 43 13.18 -1.16 8.73
N PHE A 44 12.51 -1.18 9.86
CA PHE A 44 13.09 -0.92 11.17
C PHE A 44 12.98 -2.19 12.01
N ALA A 45 14.09 -2.76 12.44
CA ALA A 45 14.12 -3.98 13.22
C ALA A 45 14.73 -3.73 14.60
N SER A 46 14.15 -4.33 15.64
CA SER A 46 14.75 -4.36 16.96
C SER A 46 15.94 -5.31 17.00
N LYS A 47 17.00 -4.98 17.73
CA LYS A 47 18.20 -5.81 17.89
C LYS A 47 17.90 -7.26 18.34
N ASN A 48 16.81 -7.47 19.07
CA ASN A 48 16.39 -8.79 19.56
C ASN A 48 15.45 -9.52 18.59
N ASN A 49 15.26 -9.03 17.40
CA ASN A 49 14.34 -9.56 16.38
C ASN A 49 12.91 -9.88 16.87
N ARG A 50 12.48 -9.20 17.96
CA ARG A 50 11.14 -9.37 18.53
C ARG A 50 10.11 -8.45 17.92
N PHE A 51 10.56 -7.34 17.33
CA PHE A 51 9.72 -6.34 16.72
C PHE A 51 10.37 -5.84 15.44
N SER A 52 9.62 -5.83 14.37
CA SER A 52 9.97 -5.17 13.13
C SER A 52 8.81 -4.28 12.67
N PHE A 53 9.15 -3.13 12.09
CA PHE A 53 8.21 -2.20 11.52
C PHE A 53 8.64 -1.88 10.10
N SER A 54 7.72 -2.00 9.17
CA SER A 54 7.95 -1.74 7.75
C SER A 54 7.00 -0.67 7.26
N LEU A 55 7.53 0.25 6.49
CA LEU A 55 6.79 1.32 5.83
C LEU A 55 7.02 1.22 4.34
N GLY A 56 5.97 1.41 3.56
CA GLY A 56 6.05 1.44 2.11
C GLY A 56 4.90 2.20 1.50
N GLY A 57 4.97 2.38 0.20
CA GLY A 57 3.94 3.07 -0.54
C GLY A 57 4.40 3.40 -1.94
N PHE A 58 3.51 4.01 -2.70
CA PHE A 58 3.81 4.54 -4.01
C PHE A 58 3.01 5.81 -4.27
N VAL A 59 3.54 6.66 -5.11
CA VAL A 59 2.86 7.84 -5.64
C VAL A 59 2.41 7.50 -7.05
N SER A 60 1.11 7.65 -7.30
CA SER A 60 0.50 7.44 -8.62
C SER A 60 -0.02 8.78 -9.10
N LEU A 61 0.48 9.25 -10.23
CA LEU A 61 -0.04 10.42 -10.92
C LEU A 61 -0.68 9.97 -12.22
N ARG A 62 -1.96 10.26 -12.37
CA ARG A 62 -2.71 10.04 -13.60
C ARG A 62 -2.98 11.37 -14.28
N ALA A 63 -2.88 11.40 -15.59
CA ALA A 63 -3.25 12.55 -16.41
C ALA A 63 -4.13 12.08 -17.56
N GLY A 64 -5.23 12.79 -17.80
CA GLY A 64 -6.15 12.53 -18.88
C GLY A 64 -6.49 13.83 -19.60
N TYR A 65 -6.68 13.77 -20.91
CA TYR A 65 -7.15 14.86 -21.71
C TYR A 65 -8.43 14.48 -22.45
N ASP A 66 -9.50 15.18 -22.16
CA ASP A 66 -10.79 14.95 -22.79
C ASP A 66 -10.96 15.93 -23.96
N PHE A 67 -11.12 15.38 -25.18
CA PHE A 67 -11.29 16.16 -26.40
C PHE A 67 -12.75 16.60 -26.63
N ASP A 68 -13.72 15.74 -26.26
CA ASP A 68 -15.13 15.90 -26.64
C ASP A 68 -16.08 16.19 -25.49
N GLY A 69 -15.62 16.21 -24.25
CA GLY A 69 -16.44 16.48 -23.08
C GLY A 69 -17.31 15.30 -22.65
N ILE A 70 -16.76 14.08 -22.79
CA ILE A 70 -17.43 12.83 -22.42
C ILE A 70 -17.34 12.59 -20.91
N VAL A 71 -16.27 13.07 -20.26
CA VAL A 71 -15.95 12.74 -18.86
C VAL A 71 -15.87 14.02 -18.03
N ASP A 72 -16.55 14.06 -16.91
CA ASP A 72 -16.47 15.20 -15.98
C ASP A 72 -15.21 15.12 -15.09
N ASN A 73 -14.73 13.93 -14.82
CA ASN A 73 -13.55 13.69 -14.00
C ASN A 73 -12.60 12.67 -14.65
N ILE A 74 -11.45 12.41 -14.02
CA ILE A 74 -10.44 11.48 -14.54
C ILE A 74 -10.86 10.00 -14.48
N ASP A 75 -11.87 9.66 -13.68
CA ASP A 75 -12.41 8.30 -13.59
C ASP A 75 -13.49 8.12 -14.66
N PHE A 76 -13.22 7.26 -15.62
CA PHE A 76 -14.18 6.95 -16.67
C PHE A 76 -15.26 5.99 -16.15
N VAL A 77 -16.46 6.54 -15.98
CA VAL A 77 -17.65 5.79 -15.54
C VAL A 77 -18.69 5.80 -16.66
N PRO A 78 -18.91 4.67 -17.36
CA PRO A 78 -19.75 4.66 -18.57
C PRO A 78 -21.19 5.15 -18.37
N TYR A 79 -21.78 4.94 -17.20
CA TYR A 79 -23.17 5.36 -16.93
C TYR A 79 -23.29 6.85 -16.63
N ASP A 80 -22.17 7.53 -16.30
CA ASP A 80 -22.14 8.98 -16.03
C ASP A 80 -21.89 9.81 -17.29
N ILE A 81 -21.73 9.16 -18.45
CA ILE A 81 -21.54 9.87 -19.72
C ILE A 81 -22.77 10.71 -20.05
N PRO A 82 -22.64 12.04 -20.12
CA PRO A 82 -23.78 12.90 -20.41
C PRO A 82 -24.29 12.70 -21.84
N VAL A 83 -25.61 12.58 -21.98
CA VAL A 83 -26.28 12.48 -23.28
C VAL A 83 -27.40 13.54 -23.33
N PRO A 84 -27.29 14.60 -24.13
CA PRO A 84 -26.18 14.96 -25.04
C PRO A 84 -24.91 15.37 -24.30
N GLY A 85 -23.75 15.23 -24.95
CA GLY A 85 -22.43 15.51 -24.37
C GLY A 85 -22.34 16.92 -23.74
N ASN A 86 -21.56 17.03 -22.68
CA ASN A 86 -21.37 18.30 -21.97
C ASN A 86 -20.32 19.17 -22.66
N TYR A 87 -20.77 20.15 -23.45
CA TYR A 87 -19.87 21.02 -24.20
C TYR A 87 -18.95 21.88 -23.30
N ASN A 88 -19.28 22.09 -22.04
CA ASN A 88 -18.46 22.90 -21.11
C ASN A 88 -17.22 22.12 -20.64
N SER A 89 -17.20 20.80 -20.79
CA SER A 89 -16.08 19.93 -20.39
C SER A 89 -15.14 19.58 -21.55
N LYS A 90 -15.33 20.16 -22.74
CA LYS A 90 -14.45 19.93 -23.90
C LYS A 90 -13.06 20.49 -23.67
N GLN A 91 -12.05 19.77 -24.20
CA GLN A 91 -10.64 20.17 -24.17
C GLN A 91 -10.12 20.40 -22.73
N LYS A 92 -10.50 19.52 -21.82
CA LYS A 92 -10.14 19.59 -20.41
C LYS A 92 -8.94 18.67 -20.11
N LEU A 93 -7.88 19.24 -19.53
CA LEU A 93 -6.79 18.47 -18.93
C LEU A 93 -7.14 18.19 -17.49
N MET A 94 -7.10 16.91 -17.12
CA MET A 94 -7.34 16.44 -15.76
C MET A 94 -6.11 15.76 -15.21
N MET A 95 -5.80 15.99 -13.95
CA MET A 95 -4.70 15.34 -13.25
C MET A 95 -5.18 14.87 -11.88
N ASP A 96 -4.79 13.67 -11.48
CA ASP A 96 -5.17 13.07 -10.21
C ASP A 96 -4.03 12.27 -9.59
N ALA A 97 -3.82 12.42 -8.30
CA ALA A 97 -2.86 11.67 -7.51
C ALA A 97 -3.50 10.90 -6.35
N SER A 98 -4.83 10.86 -6.28
CA SER A 98 -5.61 10.28 -5.17
C SER A 98 -5.42 8.77 -5.01
N THR A 99 -4.96 8.08 -6.06
CA THR A 99 -4.65 6.64 -6.03
C THR A 99 -3.30 6.31 -5.41
N SER A 100 -2.53 7.32 -5.00
CA SER A 100 -1.32 7.11 -4.21
C SER A 100 -1.64 6.36 -2.91
N ARG A 101 -0.76 5.46 -2.50
CA ARG A 101 -0.94 4.62 -1.31
C ARG A 101 0.21 4.71 -0.34
N LEU A 102 -0.15 4.60 0.93
CA LEU A 102 0.78 4.42 2.04
C LEU A 102 0.36 3.17 2.81
N PHE A 103 1.30 2.28 3.07
CA PHE A 103 1.06 1.10 3.89
C PHE A 103 2.13 0.94 4.96
N MET A 104 1.71 0.41 6.08
CA MET A 104 2.57 0.08 7.20
C MET A 104 2.28 -1.32 7.70
N LYS A 105 3.35 -2.01 8.13
CA LYS A 105 3.28 -3.36 8.66
C LYS A 105 4.18 -3.47 9.87
N ALA A 106 3.62 -3.90 10.98
CA ALA A 106 4.38 -4.22 12.18
C ALA A 106 4.28 -5.72 12.47
N ILE A 107 5.41 -6.35 12.74
CA ILE A 107 5.48 -7.75 13.11
C ILE A 107 6.12 -7.84 14.49
N THR A 108 5.46 -8.51 15.40
CA THR A 108 6.00 -8.74 16.75
C THR A 108 5.88 -10.21 17.14
N ASN A 109 6.93 -10.73 17.75
CA ASN A 109 6.98 -12.10 18.26
C ASN A 109 6.75 -12.07 19.79
N THR A 110 5.57 -12.49 20.21
CA THR A 110 5.17 -12.58 21.62
C THR A 110 5.18 -14.02 22.13
N ARG A 111 5.46 -14.22 23.42
CA ARG A 111 5.46 -15.57 24.00
C ARG A 111 4.06 -16.19 24.04
N ALA A 112 3.02 -15.41 24.24
CA ALA A 112 1.64 -15.89 24.40
C ALA A 112 0.93 -16.13 23.06
N LEU A 113 1.06 -15.19 22.11
CA LEU A 113 0.33 -15.21 20.83
C LEU A 113 1.19 -15.70 19.66
N GLY A 114 2.51 -15.89 19.87
CA GLY A 114 3.44 -16.17 18.79
C GLY A 114 3.71 -14.93 17.92
N ARG A 115 3.79 -15.15 16.62
CA ARG A 115 3.93 -14.07 15.62
C ARG A 115 2.61 -13.32 15.47
N VAL A 116 2.63 -12.03 15.73
CA VAL A 116 1.50 -11.11 15.53
C VAL A 116 1.86 -10.15 14.43
N VAL A 117 1.01 -10.04 13.42
CA VAL A 117 1.15 -9.13 12.28
C VAL A 117 0.06 -8.07 12.37
N ILE A 118 0.46 -6.81 12.35
CA ILE A 118 -0.44 -5.65 12.27
C ILE A 118 -0.19 -5.00 10.91
N TYR A 119 -1.25 -4.81 10.14
CA TYR A 119 -1.18 -4.21 8.82
C TYR A 119 -2.18 -3.07 8.68
N MET A 120 -1.76 -2.00 8.03
CA MET A 120 -2.63 -0.88 7.67
C MET A 120 -2.26 -0.35 6.29
N ASP A 121 -3.27 -0.08 5.47
CA ASP A 121 -3.16 0.46 4.11
C ASP A 121 -4.18 1.60 3.93
N ALA A 122 -3.73 2.73 3.39
CA ALA A 122 -4.55 3.90 3.14
C ALA A 122 -4.27 4.52 1.77
N ASP A 123 -5.30 5.01 1.13
CA ASP A 123 -5.25 5.85 -0.07
C ASP A 123 -5.86 7.24 0.19
N PHE A 124 -5.89 8.11 -0.81
CA PHE A 124 -6.40 9.48 -0.70
C PHE A 124 -7.73 9.70 -1.45
N ARG A 125 -8.57 8.66 -1.54
CA ARG A 125 -9.89 8.72 -2.20
C ARG A 125 -11.07 8.73 -1.22
N GLY A 126 -10.88 9.25 -0.01
CA GLY A 126 -11.87 9.17 1.08
C GLY A 126 -12.99 10.23 1.05
N GLY A 127 -12.86 11.27 0.27
CA GLY A 127 -13.82 12.39 0.23
C GLY A 127 -14.51 12.57 -1.12
N ALA A 128 -15.09 13.73 -1.32
CA ALA A 128 -15.59 14.17 -2.62
C ALA A 128 -14.45 14.23 -3.64
N GLU A 129 -14.79 14.22 -4.92
CA GLU A 129 -13.82 14.32 -6.01
C GLU A 129 -12.88 15.51 -5.83
N GLY A 130 -11.57 15.26 -5.99
CA GLY A 130 -10.54 16.28 -5.81
C GLY A 130 -10.20 16.66 -4.37
N SER A 131 -10.78 16.01 -3.35
CA SER A 131 -10.55 16.37 -1.94
C SER A 131 -9.27 15.78 -1.34
N TYR A 132 -8.69 14.74 -1.93
CA TYR A 132 -7.50 14.02 -1.42
C TYR A 132 -7.59 13.61 0.06
N THR A 133 -8.79 13.30 0.52
CA THR A 133 -9.02 12.88 1.90
C THR A 133 -8.49 11.46 2.12
N PRO A 134 -7.70 11.17 3.17
CA PRO A 134 -7.23 9.83 3.46
C PRO A 134 -8.40 8.86 3.68
N ARG A 135 -8.30 7.67 3.08
CA ARG A 135 -9.26 6.58 3.23
C ARG A 135 -8.56 5.33 3.68
N LEU A 136 -8.99 4.76 4.80
CA LEU A 136 -8.52 3.48 5.28
C LEU A 136 -9.07 2.37 4.38
N ARG A 137 -8.18 1.63 3.71
CA ARG A 137 -8.53 0.50 2.85
C ARG A 137 -8.55 -0.80 3.64
N SER A 138 -7.41 -1.13 4.23
CA SER A 138 -7.24 -2.33 5.04
C SER A 138 -6.62 -1.95 6.38
N ALA A 139 -7.10 -2.56 7.46
CA ALA A 139 -6.48 -2.50 8.78
C ALA A 139 -6.83 -3.79 9.52
N TYR A 140 -5.83 -4.64 9.74
CA TYR A 140 -6.05 -5.92 10.41
C TYR A 140 -4.89 -6.32 11.30
N VAL A 141 -5.22 -7.19 12.24
CA VAL A 141 -4.26 -7.89 13.10
C VAL A 141 -4.40 -9.38 12.84
N SER A 142 -3.29 -10.06 12.60
CA SER A 142 -3.27 -11.50 12.35
C SER A 142 -2.33 -12.21 13.33
N PHE A 143 -2.82 -13.29 13.96
CA PHE A 143 -2.06 -14.14 14.87
C PHE A 143 -2.64 -15.57 14.91
N LYS A 144 -1.78 -16.57 14.98
CA LYS A 144 -2.18 -18.00 15.06
C LYS A 144 -3.27 -18.42 14.04
N GLY A 145 -3.23 -17.87 12.83
CA GLY A 145 -4.22 -18.16 11.79
C GLY A 145 -5.54 -17.39 11.89
N LEU A 146 -5.76 -16.64 12.98
CA LEU A 146 -6.90 -15.74 13.13
C LEU A 146 -6.54 -14.35 12.60
N THR A 147 -7.43 -13.76 11.80
CA THR A 147 -7.31 -12.37 11.34
C THR A 147 -8.52 -11.59 11.78
N LEU A 148 -8.28 -10.47 12.43
CA LEU A 148 -9.32 -9.55 12.94
C LEU A 148 -9.09 -8.17 12.34
N GLY A 149 -10.13 -7.57 11.79
CA GLY A 149 -10.07 -6.22 11.24
C GLY A 149 -10.81 -6.09 9.91
N ARG A 150 -10.47 -5.05 9.17
CA ARG A 150 -11.01 -4.75 7.84
C ARG A 150 -9.97 -5.10 6.79
N ASP A 151 -10.38 -5.89 5.80
CA ASP A 151 -9.55 -6.24 4.65
C ASP A 151 -10.43 -6.41 3.41
N VAL A 152 -9.82 -6.58 2.25
CA VAL A 152 -10.52 -6.93 1.02
C VAL A 152 -11.14 -8.33 1.19
N THR A 153 -12.34 -8.51 0.62
CA THR A 153 -13.04 -9.80 0.69
C THR A 153 -12.20 -10.95 0.12
N THR A 154 -12.31 -12.12 0.74
CA THR A 154 -11.64 -13.34 0.28
C THR A 154 -12.16 -13.86 -1.08
N PHE A 155 -13.29 -13.32 -1.55
CA PHE A 155 -13.86 -13.65 -2.87
C PHE A 155 -13.25 -12.83 -4.01
N CYS A 156 -12.41 -11.84 -3.71
CA CYS A 156 -11.73 -11.02 -4.71
C CYS A 156 -10.30 -11.53 -4.90
N ASP A 157 -9.98 -12.02 -6.09
CA ASP A 157 -8.61 -12.38 -6.44
C ASP A 157 -7.84 -11.13 -6.87
N LEU A 158 -7.09 -10.57 -5.93
CA LEU A 158 -6.30 -9.37 -6.17
C LEU A 158 -5.08 -9.62 -7.09
N GLN A 159 -4.65 -10.87 -7.26
CA GLN A 159 -3.55 -11.22 -8.15
C GLN A 159 -4.02 -11.28 -9.61
N ALA A 160 -5.25 -11.73 -9.83
CA ALA A 160 -5.84 -11.81 -11.16
C ALA A 160 -6.39 -10.45 -11.64
N ALA A 161 -6.52 -9.46 -10.73
CA ALA A 161 -7.03 -8.15 -11.11
C ALA A 161 -6.07 -7.44 -12.07
N PRO A 162 -6.53 -7.04 -13.28
CA PRO A 162 -5.67 -6.35 -14.24
C PRO A 162 -5.25 -4.97 -13.70
N THR A 163 -4.03 -4.58 -14.00
CA THR A 163 -3.56 -3.22 -13.74
C THR A 163 -4.11 -2.29 -14.81
N THR A 164 -5.20 -1.60 -14.52
CA THR A 164 -5.81 -0.63 -15.42
C THR A 164 -5.38 0.79 -15.07
N ILE A 165 -5.28 1.67 -16.08
CA ILE A 165 -5.01 3.10 -15.88
C ILE A 165 -6.21 3.75 -15.20
N ASP A 166 -7.41 3.34 -15.60
CA ASP A 166 -8.66 3.80 -15.03
C ASP A 166 -9.02 2.99 -13.79
N PHE A 167 -9.26 3.69 -12.66
CA PHE A 167 -9.62 3.07 -11.39
C PHE A 167 -11.00 2.38 -11.43
N GLN A 168 -11.91 2.89 -12.24
CA GLN A 168 -13.27 2.38 -12.43
C GLN A 168 -13.41 1.53 -13.71
N GLY A 169 -12.29 1.19 -14.35
CA GLY A 169 -12.28 0.36 -15.55
C GLY A 169 -12.99 -0.97 -15.35
N PRO A 170 -13.40 -1.64 -16.44
CA PRO A 170 -14.08 -2.92 -16.36
C PRO A 170 -13.18 -3.95 -15.68
N ASN A 171 -13.65 -4.46 -14.55
CA ASN A 171 -13.06 -5.56 -13.80
C ASN A 171 -13.70 -6.87 -14.23
#